data_7f7694bbe7aabebba175d5f40291c869
#
_entry.id   7f7694bbe7aabebba175d5f40291c869
#
_cell.length_a   1.000
_cell.length_b   1.000
_cell.length_c   1.000
_cell.angle_alpha   90.00
_cell.angle_beta   90.00
_cell.angle_gamma   90.00
#
_symmetry.space_group_name_H-M   'P 1'
#
loop_
_entity.id
_entity.type
_entity.pdbx_description
1 polymer ?
#
loop_
_entity_poly.entity_id
_entity_poly.type
_entity_poly.pdbx_seq_one_letter_code
_entity_poly.pdbx_strand_id
1 'polypeptide(L)'
;MTYSVPGPIRTNITSSTSVGGSDSPFTRTRAVMDMVKGWEIMKAVTNGTEYLRDNSEAFLPLEPREDYEAYLSRVNRAVFSPYTQRLIRAATGLIMRKPITLLGDSYWTDVFAKDVDGCGSDLDEYARRVLICSLTYGQSHILVDFPAPTGALTLAEERAQNRRPYWIEIDPTNIYGWRLDREVNYGSIIQVRIAEKAVVPSGEFGEQVFDQVRVIEPGKYRVYRKVSPKKDLINLEDNSYSGNFDGPENEKDYELVDSGAFSLGEVPLVSVYSGKTDTWQVSHRY
;
A
#
# COMPACT_ATOMS: atom_id res chain seq x y z
N MET A 1 -32.88 -28.70 -25.30
CA MET A 1 -32.15 -27.43 -25.20
C MET A 1 -31.29 -27.55 -23.95
N THR A 2 -30.03 -27.92 -24.12
CA THR A 2 -29.05 -28.05 -23.04
C THR A 2 -28.37 -26.69 -22.83
N TYR A 3 -28.67 -26.07 -21.71
CA TYR A 3 -27.93 -24.86 -21.29
C TYR A 3 -26.52 -25.24 -20.88
N SER A 4 -25.56 -24.82 -21.69
CA SER A 4 -24.15 -24.87 -21.34
C SER A 4 -23.86 -23.78 -20.30
N VAL A 5 -23.49 -24.17 -19.09
CA VAL A 5 -22.99 -23.27 -18.05
C VAL A 5 -21.67 -22.68 -18.55
N PRO A 6 -21.51 -21.34 -18.58
CA PRO A 6 -20.22 -20.74 -18.91
C PRO A 6 -19.17 -21.21 -17.90
N GLY A 7 -18.07 -21.74 -18.40
CA GLY A 7 -16.93 -22.11 -17.57
C GLY A 7 -16.35 -20.90 -16.80
N PRO A 8 -15.56 -21.14 -15.76
CA PRO A 8 -15.02 -20.07 -14.92
C PRO A 8 -14.22 -19.08 -15.77
N ILE A 9 -14.52 -17.80 -15.55
CA ILE A 9 -13.83 -16.66 -16.17
C ILE A 9 -12.34 -16.85 -15.93
N ARG A 10 -11.63 -17.31 -16.96
CA ARG A 10 -10.18 -17.27 -16.96
C ARG A 10 -9.81 -15.80 -17.19
N THR A 11 -9.60 -15.07 -16.11
CA THR A 11 -8.83 -13.83 -16.19
C THR A 11 -7.45 -14.20 -16.72
N ASN A 12 -7.22 -13.92 -18.00
CA ASN A 12 -5.88 -13.94 -18.57
C ASN A 12 -5.10 -12.75 -17.98
N ILE A 13 -4.85 -12.81 -16.68
CA ILE A 13 -3.73 -12.10 -16.09
C ILE A 13 -2.51 -12.92 -16.49
N THR A 14 -2.05 -12.74 -17.71
CA THR A 14 -0.74 -13.21 -18.16
C THR A 14 0.32 -12.30 -17.54
N SER A 15 0.40 -12.29 -16.22
CA SER A 15 1.66 -12.00 -15.56
C SER A 15 2.46 -13.29 -15.58
N SER A 16 3.21 -13.52 -16.65
CA SER A 16 4.35 -14.43 -16.63
C SER A 16 5.39 -13.82 -15.68
N THR A 17 5.05 -13.74 -14.40
CA THR A 17 6.01 -13.38 -13.38
C THR A 17 6.82 -14.63 -13.12
N SER A 18 7.98 -14.70 -13.74
CA SER A 18 9.00 -15.68 -13.40
C SER A 18 9.25 -15.59 -11.90
N VAL A 19 8.88 -16.65 -11.17
CA VAL A 19 9.35 -16.90 -9.81
C VAL A 19 10.81 -17.38 -9.93
N GLY A 20 11.62 -16.65 -10.67
CA GLY A 20 13.06 -16.81 -10.78
C GLY A 20 13.67 -15.70 -9.95
N GLY A 21 14.51 -16.06 -8.99
CA GLY A 21 15.09 -15.21 -7.97
C GLY A 21 15.78 -13.93 -8.46
N SER A 22 15.01 -12.94 -8.87
CA SER A 22 15.52 -11.57 -8.96
C SER A 22 15.75 -11.08 -7.53
N ASP A 23 16.99 -10.78 -7.19
CA ASP A 23 17.38 -10.20 -5.88
C ASP A 23 17.08 -8.68 -5.84
N SER A 24 16.06 -8.24 -6.58
CA SER A 24 15.64 -6.84 -6.61
C SER A 24 14.74 -6.50 -5.41
N PRO A 25 14.94 -5.35 -4.76
CA PRO A 25 14.05 -4.85 -3.70
C PRO A 25 12.62 -4.60 -4.21
N PHE A 26 12.44 -4.38 -5.51
CA PHE A 26 11.15 -4.14 -6.18
C PHE A 26 10.36 -5.42 -6.48
N THR A 27 10.95 -6.60 -6.32
CA THR A 27 10.25 -7.87 -6.56
C THR A 27 9.31 -8.21 -5.40
N ARG A 28 8.03 -8.42 -5.69
CA ARG A 28 7.05 -8.87 -4.69
C ARG A 28 7.29 -10.33 -4.30
N THR A 29 7.10 -10.65 -3.02
CA THR A 29 7.11 -12.04 -2.57
C THR A 29 5.88 -12.78 -3.07
N ARG A 30 5.96 -14.12 -3.18
CA ARG A 30 4.83 -14.95 -3.60
C ARG A 30 3.60 -14.75 -2.73
N ALA A 31 3.79 -14.68 -1.42
CA ALA A 31 2.70 -14.45 -0.47
C ALA A 31 1.94 -13.14 -0.76
N VAL A 32 2.66 -12.05 -1.06
CA VAL A 32 2.05 -10.79 -1.46
C VAL A 32 1.33 -10.92 -2.80
N MET A 33 1.95 -11.59 -3.79
CA MET A 33 1.34 -11.77 -5.11
C MET A 33 0.03 -12.56 -5.05
N ASP A 34 -0.08 -13.55 -4.17
CA ASP A 34 -1.31 -14.30 -3.97
C ASP A 34 -2.44 -13.42 -3.38
N MET A 35 -2.08 -12.43 -2.54
CA MET A 35 -3.04 -11.48 -1.96
C MET A 35 -3.43 -10.34 -2.91
N VAL A 36 -2.52 -9.87 -3.76
CA VAL A 36 -2.74 -8.74 -4.68
C VAL A 36 -3.99 -8.93 -5.54
N LYS A 37 -4.26 -10.14 -6.01
CA LYS A 37 -5.46 -10.43 -6.81
C LYS A 37 -6.76 -10.08 -6.08
N GLY A 38 -6.84 -10.42 -4.80
CA GLY A 38 -7.98 -10.06 -3.96
C GLY A 38 -8.06 -8.55 -3.70
N TRP A 39 -6.92 -7.91 -3.48
CA TRP A 39 -6.87 -6.47 -3.24
C TRP A 39 -7.28 -5.64 -4.45
N GLU A 40 -6.92 -6.04 -5.68
CA GLU A 40 -7.36 -5.36 -6.90
C GLU A 40 -8.89 -5.45 -7.09
N ILE A 41 -9.49 -6.60 -6.77
CA ILE A 41 -10.95 -6.73 -6.76
C ILE A 41 -11.55 -5.78 -5.71
N MET A 42 -10.98 -5.73 -4.50
CA MET A 42 -11.47 -4.84 -3.46
C MET A 42 -11.34 -3.37 -3.83
N LYS A 43 -10.25 -2.96 -4.49
CA LYS A 43 -10.12 -1.61 -5.06
C LYS A 43 -11.24 -1.31 -6.05
N ALA A 44 -11.53 -2.22 -6.96
CA ALA A 44 -12.57 -2.05 -7.96
C ALA A 44 -13.95 -1.85 -7.33
N VAL A 45 -14.33 -2.72 -6.36
CA VAL A 45 -15.65 -2.66 -5.73
C VAL A 45 -15.81 -1.52 -4.72
N THR A 46 -14.71 -0.93 -4.23
CA THR A 46 -14.74 0.21 -3.31
C THR A 46 -14.65 1.55 -4.03
N ASN A 47 -13.86 1.66 -5.10
CA ASN A 47 -13.66 2.91 -5.82
C ASN A 47 -14.75 3.19 -6.87
N GLY A 48 -15.47 2.15 -7.31
CA GLY A 48 -16.66 2.33 -8.13
C GLY A 48 -16.38 2.56 -9.61
N THR A 49 -17.21 3.39 -10.24
CA THR A 49 -17.32 3.53 -11.70
C THR A 49 -16.01 3.94 -12.38
N GLU A 50 -15.35 4.98 -11.88
CA GLU A 50 -14.16 5.50 -12.55
C GLU A 50 -13.01 4.50 -12.52
N TYR A 51 -12.75 3.89 -11.37
CA TYR A 51 -11.72 2.86 -11.27
C TYR A 51 -11.98 1.67 -12.23
N LEU A 52 -13.24 1.27 -12.39
CA LEU A 52 -13.60 0.20 -13.33
C LEU A 52 -13.39 0.60 -14.79
N ARG A 53 -13.65 1.86 -15.13
CA ARG A 53 -13.43 2.38 -16.50
C ARG A 53 -11.94 2.48 -16.81
N ASP A 54 -11.15 3.01 -15.87
CA ASP A 54 -9.69 3.14 -16.01
C ASP A 54 -8.98 1.79 -16.11
N ASN A 55 -9.58 0.75 -15.51
CA ASN A 55 -9.07 -0.62 -15.55
C ASN A 55 -10.01 -1.54 -16.35
N SER A 56 -10.60 -1.02 -17.42
CA SER A 56 -11.64 -1.72 -18.19
C SER A 56 -11.17 -3.03 -18.81
N GLU A 57 -9.92 -3.15 -19.20
CA GLU A 57 -9.35 -4.41 -19.74
C GLU A 57 -9.48 -5.58 -18.75
N ALA A 58 -9.32 -5.30 -17.45
CA ALA A 58 -9.41 -6.33 -16.41
C ALA A 58 -10.85 -6.63 -15.97
N PHE A 59 -11.72 -5.62 -15.90
CA PHE A 59 -13.07 -5.75 -15.34
C PHE A 59 -14.20 -5.75 -16.36
N LEU A 60 -13.97 -5.17 -17.52
CA LEU A 60 -14.92 -5.06 -18.63
C LEU A 60 -14.23 -5.46 -19.94
N PRO A 61 -13.73 -6.69 -20.08
CA PRO A 61 -12.94 -7.08 -21.24
C PRO A 61 -13.73 -6.95 -22.55
N LEU A 62 -13.00 -6.74 -23.66
CA LEU A 62 -13.55 -6.73 -25.00
C LEU A 62 -14.16 -8.11 -25.32
N GLU A 63 -15.42 -8.11 -25.75
CA GLU A 63 -16.09 -9.35 -26.16
C GLU A 63 -15.58 -9.84 -27.54
N PRO A 64 -15.51 -11.16 -27.78
CA PRO A 64 -14.86 -11.72 -28.99
C PRO A 64 -15.41 -11.24 -30.35
N ARG A 65 -16.61 -10.66 -30.38
CA ARG A 65 -17.27 -10.14 -31.60
C ARG A 65 -17.68 -8.69 -31.48
N GLU A 66 -17.22 -8.01 -30.44
CA GLU A 66 -17.54 -6.61 -30.20
C GLU A 66 -16.59 -5.74 -31.00
N ASP A 67 -17.14 -4.76 -31.73
CA ASP A 67 -16.36 -3.72 -32.35
C ASP A 67 -15.74 -2.81 -31.30
N TYR A 68 -14.52 -2.30 -31.56
CA TYR A 68 -13.79 -1.49 -30.60
C TYR A 68 -14.52 -0.19 -30.21
N GLU A 69 -15.20 0.47 -31.15
CA GLU A 69 -16.01 1.66 -30.84
C GLU A 69 -17.23 1.32 -29.95
N ALA A 70 -17.86 0.17 -30.21
CA ALA A 70 -18.95 -0.34 -29.36
C ALA A 70 -18.44 -0.65 -27.94
N TYR A 71 -17.25 -1.25 -27.83
CA TYR A 71 -16.57 -1.50 -26.57
C TYR A 71 -16.33 -0.19 -25.79
N LEU A 72 -15.71 0.81 -26.40
CA LEU A 72 -15.47 2.11 -25.77
C LEU A 72 -16.78 2.78 -25.32
N SER A 73 -17.81 2.70 -26.14
CA SER A 73 -19.14 3.20 -25.79
C SER A 73 -19.74 2.45 -24.59
N ARG A 74 -19.52 1.13 -24.49
CA ARG A 74 -19.95 0.32 -23.35
C ARG A 74 -19.20 0.67 -22.08
N VAL A 75 -17.88 0.80 -22.14
CA VAL A 75 -17.02 1.20 -21.02
C VAL A 75 -17.44 2.58 -20.50
N ASN A 76 -17.62 3.56 -21.39
CA ASN A 76 -18.00 4.92 -21.02
C ASN A 76 -19.39 5.02 -20.38
N ARG A 77 -20.29 4.09 -20.71
CA ARG A 77 -21.64 4.02 -20.12
C ARG A 77 -21.74 3.12 -18.91
N ALA A 78 -20.72 2.31 -18.63
CA ALA A 78 -20.71 1.42 -17.49
C ALA A 78 -20.82 2.22 -16.20
N VAL A 79 -21.71 1.82 -15.31
CA VAL A 79 -21.92 2.41 -13.99
C VAL A 79 -21.85 1.32 -12.94
N PHE A 80 -21.02 1.53 -11.95
CA PHE A 80 -20.89 0.62 -10.82
C PHE A 80 -21.10 1.37 -9.50
N SER A 81 -22.12 0.95 -8.75
CA SER A 81 -22.41 1.55 -7.44
C SER A 81 -21.55 0.93 -6.34
N PRO A 82 -20.72 1.70 -5.62
CA PRO A 82 -19.79 1.18 -4.63
C PRO A 82 -20.50 0.82 -3.30
N TYR A 83 -21.38 -0.17 -3.33
CA TYR A 83 -22.09 -0.63 -2.12
C TYR A 83 -21.16 -1.14 -1.02
N THR A 84 -20.08 -1.81 -1.41
CA THR A 84 -19.06 -2.29 -0.47
C THR A 84 -18.43 -1.13 0.31
N GLN A 85 -18.13 -0.01 -0.35
CA GLN A 85 -17.60 1.18 0.32
C GLN A 85 -18.61 1.75 1.33
N ARG A 86 -19.90 1.80 0.95
CA ARG A 86 -20.97 2.26 1.87
C ARG A 86 -21.09 1.37 3.09
N LEU A 87 -21.00 0.04 2.90
CA LEU A 87 -21.03 -0.92 4.00
C LEU A 87 -19.84 -0.76 4.94
N ILE A 88 -18.62 -0.64 4.39
CA ILE A 88 -17.40 -0.42 5.18
C ILE A 88 -17.51 0.88 5.98
N ARG A 89 -17.95 1.97 5.37
CA ARG A 89 -18.13 3.25 6.06
C ARG A 89 -19.19 3.18 7.16
N ALA A 90 -20.30 2.48 6.91
CA ALA A 90 -21.35 2.29 7.92
C ALA A 90 -20.83 1.46 9.11
N ALA A 91 -20.14 0.35 8.85
CA ALA A 91 -19.52 -0.48 9.88
C ALA A 91 -18.48 0.32 10.69
N THR A 92 -17.63 1.08 10.04
CA THR A 92 -16.65 1.97 10.69
C THR A 92 -17.36 3.00 11.57
N GLY A 93 -18.42 3.63 11.08
CA GLY A 93 -19.20 4.60 11.85
C GLY A 93 -19.86 4.00 13.11
N LEU A 94 -20.28 2.73 13.05
CA LEU A 94 -20.82 2.02 14.20
C LEU A 94 -19.74 1.67 15.22
N ILE A 95 -18.58 1.20 14.77
CA ILE A 95 -17.45 0.82 15.64
C ILE A 95 -16.87 2.07 16.31
N MET A 96 -16.65 3.14 15.55
CA MET A 96 -16.04 4.40 16.00
C MET A 96 -17.09 5.41 16.50
N ARG A 97 -18.24 4.94 17.00
CA ARG A 97 -19.32 5.80 17.52
C ARG A 97 -18.90 6.57 18.76
N LYS A 98 -18.01 6.01 19.55
CA LYS A 98 -17.42 6.65 20.72
C LYS A 98 -15.96 6.95 20.44
N PRO A 99 -15.46 8.11 20.88
CA PRO A 99 -14.04 8.42 20.72
C PRO A 99 -13.17 7.46 21.52
N ILE A 100 -11.95 7.28 21.06
CA ILE A 100 -10.95 6.49 21.76
C ILE A 100 -10.48 7.28 22.97
N THR A 101 -10.50 6.65 24.13
CA THR A 101 -10.02 7.27 25.37
C THR A 101 -8.68 6.66 25.75
N LEU A 102 -7.64 7.48 25.77
CA LEU A 102 -6.33 7.10 26.29
C LEU A 102 -6.29 7.41 27.80
N LEU A 103 -5.77 6.46 28.57
CA LEU A 103 -5.50 6.64 30.00
C LEU A 103 -3.98 6.61 30.19
N GLY A 104 -3.42 7.64 30.82
CA GLY A 104 -1.98 7.69 31.07
C GLY A 104 -1.43 9.09 31.20
N ASP A 105 -0.14 9.25 30.90
CA ASP A 105 0.60 10.51 30.95
C ASP A 105 -0.03 11.55 30.00
N SER A 106 -0.06 12.80 30.47
CA SER A 106 -0.55 13.96 29.72
C SER A 106 0.13 14.16 28.35
N TYR A 107 1.37 13.75 28.22
CA TYR A 107 2.06 13.81 26.92
C TYR A 107 1.34 12.98 25.84
N TRP A 108 0.92 11.75 26.19
CA TRP A 108 0.21 10.86 25.25
C TRP A 108 -1.21 11.33 24.96
N THR A 109 -1.89 11.86 25.98
CA THR A 109 -3.29 12.32 25.86
C THR A 109 -3.43 13.70 25.24
N ASP A 110 -2.51 14.63 25.58
CA ASP A 110 -2.66 16.04 25.24
C ASP A 110 -1.83 16.47 24.03
N VAL A 111 -0.76 15.77 23.74
CA VAL A 111 0.16 16.09 22.62
C VAL A 111 0.03 15.06 21.53
N PHE A 112 0.35 13.80 21.82
CA PHE A 112 0.42 12.76 20.79
C PHE A 112 -0.95 12.43 20.19
N ALA A 113 -1.99 12.28 21.02
CA ALA A 113 -3.34 11.92 20.56
C ALA A 113 -3.99 12.98 19.65
N LYS A 114 -3.55 14.23 19.72
CA LYS A 114 -4.07 15.32 18.90
C LYS A 114 -3.45 15.40 17.49
N ASP A 115 -2.32 14.76 17.32
CA ASP A 115 -1.60 14.74 16.05
C ASP A 115 -0.68 13.52 16.00
N VAL A 116 -1.21 12.35 15.65
CA VAL A 116 -0.46 11.08 15.69
C VAL A 116 0.46 10.88 14.48
N ASP A 117 0.12 11.52 13.35
CA ASP A 117 0.85 11.36 12.09
C ASP A 117 1.80 12.53 11.77
N GLY A 118 1.84 13.56 12.61
CA GLY A 118 2.63 14.77 12.35
C GLY A 118 2.04 15.67 11.24
N CYS A 119 0.83 15.37 10.76
CA CYS A 119 0.11 16.09 9.71
C CYS A 119 -1.21 16.70 10.21
N GLY A 120 -1.46 16.64 11.52
CA GLY A 120 -2.63 17.20 12.17
C GLY A 120 -3.80 16.24 12.36
N SER A 121 -3.65 14.94 12.06
CA SER A 121 -4.70 13.96 12.32
C SER A 121 -4.71 13.56 13.78
N ASP A 122 -5.85 13.64 14.43
CA ASP A 122 -6.04 13.12 15.77
C ASP A 122 -6.13 11.57 15.78
N LEU A 123 -6.08 11.00 16.96
CA LEU A 123 -6.11 9.55 17.13
C LEU A 123 -7.39 8.91 16.57
N ASP A 124 -8.55 9.56 16.73
CA ASP A 124 -9.84 9.03 16.25
C ASP A 124 -9.89 9.02 14.71
N GLU A 125 -9.46 10.10 14.10
CA GLU A 125 -9.39 10.20 12.64
C GLU A 125 -8.39 9.19 12.06
N TYR A 126 -7.19 9.09 12.65
CA TYR A 126 -6.18 8.14 12.23
C TYR A 126 -6.67 6.69 12.38
N ALA A 127 -7.23 6.33 13.54
CA ALA A 127 -7.77 4.99 13.77
C ALA A 127 -8.92 4.65 12.81
N ARG A 128 -9.74 5.64 12.43
CA ARG A 128 -10.81 5.47 11.44
C ARG A 128 -10.25 5.13 10.06
N ARG A 129 -9.16 5.78 9.62
CA ARG A 129 -8.51 5.47 8.35
C ARG A 129 -7.93 4.05 8.37
N VAL A 130 -7.18 3.71 9.40
CA VAL A 130 -6.61 2.35 9.59
C VAL A 130 -7.71 1.28 9.60
N LEU A 131 -8.84 1.55 10.26
CA LEU A 131 -9.97 0.63 10.30
C LEU A 131 -10.62 0.46 8.92
N ILE A 132 -10.84 1.53 8.16
CA ILE A 132 -11.36 1.47 6.79
C ILE A 132 -10.44 0.66 5.89
N CYS A 133 -9.13 0.92 5.95
CA CYS A 133 -8.13 0.18 5.20
C CYS A 133 -8.15 -1.32 5.58
N SER A 134 -8.15 -1.61 6.89
CA SER A 134 -8.23 -2.98 7.40
C SER A 134 -9.50 -3.71 6.99
N LEU A 135 -10.67 -3.06 7.02
CA LEU A 135 -11.93 -3.65 6.54
C LEU A 135 -11.96 -3.84 5.02
N THR A 136 -11.25 -2.98 4.28
CA THR A 136 -11.18 -3.08 2.82
C THR A 136 -10.30 -4.24 2.36
N TYR A 137 -9.10 -4.35 2.93
CA TYR A 137 -8.09 -5.31 2.47
C TYR A 137 -7.88 -6.50 3.41
N GLY A 138 -8.61 -6.53 4.55
CA GLY A 138 -8.44 -7.52 5.60
C GLY A 138 -7.31 -7.19 6.58
N GLN A 139 -6.44 -6.26 6.23
CA GLN A 139 -5.31 -5.79 7.04
C GLN A 139 -4.94 -4.36 6.70
N SER A 140 -4.28 -3.68 7.65
CA SER A 140 -3.60 -2.39 7.48
C SER A 140 -2.33 -2.42 8.31
N HIS A 141 -1.37 -1.55 7.98
CA HIS A 141 -0.11 -1.51 8.71
C HIS A 141 0.17 -0.08 9.17
N ILE A 142 0.80 0.03 10.33
CA ILE A 142 1.24 1.29 10.92
C ILE A 142 2.75 1.20 11.09
N LEU A 143 3.47 2.04 10.37
CA LEU A 143 4.91 2.22 10.56
C LEU A 143 5.13 3.33 11.58
N VAL A 144 5.87 3.04 12.65
CA VAL A 144 6.30 4.06 13.60
C VAL A 144 7.64 4.60 13.13
N ASP A 145 7.68 5.88 12.80
CA ASP A 145 8.88 6.55 12.30
C ASP A 145 9.25 7.72 13.21
N PHE A 146 10.48 8.20 13.08
CA PHE A 146 11.01 9.32 13.86
C PHE A 146 11.78 10.26 12.94
N PRO A 147 11.64 11.59 13.09
CA PRO A 147 12.34 12.55 12.25
C PRO A 147 13.86 12.34 12.30
N ALA A 148 14.53 12.43 11.14
CA ALA A 148 15.98 12.28 11.05
C ALA A 148 16.72 13.21 12.03
N PRO A 149 17.77 12.75 12.70
CA PRO A 149 18.51 13.59 13.67
C PRO A 149 19.18 14.78 12.96
N THR A 150 18.94 15.98 13.46
CA THR A 150 19.57 17.22 12.99
C THR A 150 20.63 17.71 14.00
N GLY A 151 21.59 16.85 14.34
CA GLY A 151 22.60 17.13 15.36
C GLY A 151 22.25 16.58 16.75
N ALA A 152 23.11 16.83 17.73
CA ALA A 152 22.85 16.44 19.10
C ALA A 152 21.91 17.46 19.76
N LEU A 153 20.67 17.06 20.00
CA LEU A 153 19.65 17.86 20.67
C LEU A 153 19.45 17.34 22.10
N THR A 154 19.17 18.28 23.01
CA THR A 154 18.66 17.91 24.33
C THR A 154 17.17 17.55 24.23
N LEU A 155 16.67 16.79 25.20
CA LEU A 155 15.24 16.44 25.26
C LEU A 155 14.32 17.69 25.28
N ALA A 156 14.81 18.79 25.88
CA ALA A 156 14.06 20.04 25.89
C ALA A 156 13.96 20.68 24.48
N GLU A 157 15.04 20.65 23.72
CA GLU A 157 15.09 21.14 22.35
C GLU A 157 14.25 20.27 21.41
N GLU A 158 14.30 18.96 21.57
CA GLU A 158 13.43 18.04 20.80
C GLU A 158 11.95 18.34 21.05
N ARG A 159 11.56 18.53 22.31
CA ARG A 159 10.20 18.91 22.67
C ARG A 159 9.78 20.28 22.13
N ALA A 160 10.69 21.28 22.18
CA ALA A 160 10.45 22.61 21.64
C ALA A 160 10.26 22.60 20.10
N GLN A 161 10.96 21.68 19.41
CA GLN A 161 10.83 21.48 17.97
C GLN A 161 9.71 20.50 17.58
N ASN A 162 8.92 20.02 18.54
CA ASN A 162 7.89 18.97 18.36
C ASN A 162 8.44 17.72 17.67
N ARG A 163 9.71 17.38 17.92
CA ARG A 163 10.36 16.16 17.39
C ARG A 163 9.90 14.97 18.23
N ARG A 164 9.10 14.13 17.64
CA ARG A 164 8.49 12.99 18.31
C ARG A 164 8.25 11.84 17.30
N PRO A 165 8.06 10.63 17.78
CA PRO A 165 7.58 9.56 16.92
C PRO A 165 6.24 9.95 16.28
N TYR A 166 6.05 9.54 15.05
CA TYR A 166 4.79 9.70 14.33
C TYR A 166 4.42 8.39 13.62
N TRP A 167 3.14 8.24 13.32
CA TRP A 167 2.63 7.05 12.69
C TRP A 167 2.36 7.30 11.22
N ILE A 168 2.81 6.37 10.39
CA ILE A 168 2.53 6.35 8.95
C ILE A 168 1.63 5.16 8.67
N GLU A 169 0.47 5.42 8.09
CA GLU A 169 -0.40 4.36 7.59
C GLU A 169 0.19 3.79 6.31
N ILE A 170 0.38 2.47 6.28
CA ILE A 170 0.87 1.75 5.12
C ILE A 170 -0.27 0.88 4.56
N ASP A 171 -0.72 1.22 3.36
CA ASP A 171 -1.65 0.40 2.61
C ASP A 171 -1.01 -0.97 2.32
N PRO A 172 -1.73 -2.09 2.54
CA PRO A 172 -1.21 -3.43 2.29
C PRO A 172 -0.69 -3.64 0.86
N THR A 173 -1.25 -2.94 -0.11
CA THR A 173 -0.82 -3.02 -1.51
C THR A 173 0.59 -2.46 -1.74
N ASN A 174 1.07 -1.63 -0.81
CA ASN A 174 2.43 -1.08 -0.81
C ASN A 174 3.45 -2.00 -0.12
N ILE A 175 3.02 -3.09 0.51
CA ILE A 175 3.95 -4.09 1.04
C ILE A 175 4.40 -5.00 -0.10
N TYR A 176 5.69 -4.97 -0.42
CA TYR A 176 6.28 -5.83 -1.46
C TYR A 176 6.73 -7.19 -0.92
N GLY A 177 7.00 -7.26 0.38
CA GLY A 177 7.34 -8.51 1.02
C GLY A 177 7.85 -8.33 2.44
N TRP A 178 7.93 -9.43 3.15
CA TRP A 178 8.52 -9.51 4.49
C TRP A 178 9.27 -10.83 4.65
N ARG A 179 10.17 -10.84 5.65
CA ARG A 179 10.83 -12.05 6.11
C ARG A 179 10.61 -12.18 7.61
N LEU A 180 10.37 -13.41 8.05
CA LEU A 180 10.19 -13.76 9.46
C LEU A 180 11.42 -14.47 9.99
N ASP A 181 11.75 -14.22 11.24
CA ASP A 181 12.71 -15.03 11.98
C ASP A 181 12.12 -16.43 12.22
N ARG A 182 12.89 -17.45 11.90
CA ARG A 182 12.51 -18.84 12.10
C ARG A 182 13.36 -19.56 13.13
N GLU A 183 14.41 -18.92 13.61
CA GLU A 183 15.43 -19.57 14.44
C GLU A 183 15.44 -19.08 15.88
N VAL A 184 15.49 -17.77 16.09
CA VAL A 184 15.71 -17.17 17.41
C VAL A 184 14.42 -16.61 17.99
N ASN A 185 13.71 -15.79 17.24
CA ASN A 185 12.47 -15.14 17.69
C ASN A 185 11.33 -15.45 16.70
N TYR A 186 10.87 -16.68 16.77
CA TYR A 186 9.94 -17.26 15.79
C TYR A 186 8.72 -16.38 15.58
N GLY A 187 8.53 -15.95 14.33
CA GLY A 187 7.39 -15.16 13.89
C GLY A 187 7.61 -13.64 13.97
N SER A 188 8.75 -13.15 14.49
CA SER A 188 9.09 -11.73 14.42
C SER A 188 9.51 -11.33 13.00
N ILE A 189 9.18 -10.10 12.61
CA ILE A 189 9.58 -9.56 11.30
C ILE A 189 11.05 -9.14 11.37
N ILE A 190 11.89 -9.75 10.53
CA ILE A 190 13.32 -9.39 10.40
C ILE A 190 13.62 -8.55 9.16
N GLN A 191 12.69 -8.44 8.24
CA GLN A 191 12.77 -7.53 7.09
C GLN A 191 11.37 -7.24 6.57
N VAL A 192 11.11 -5.99 6.25
CA VAL A 192 9.93 -5.58 5.47
C VAL A 192 10.35 -4.69 4.31
N ARG A 193 9.66 -4.81 3.18
CA ARG A 193 9.86 -3.97 1.99
C ARG A 193 8.58 -3.22 1.70
N ILE A 194 8.67 -1.88 1.73
CA ILE A 194 7.55 -0.97 1.57
C ILE A 194 7.78 -0.13 0.32
N ALA A 195 6.85 -0.20 -0.63
CA ALA A 195 6.86 0.65 -1.81
C ALA A 195 6.38 2.05 -1.46
N GLU A 196 7.08 3.04 -1.94
CA GLU A 196 6.82 4.46 -1.74
C GLU A 196 6.97 5.21 -3.06
N LYS A 197 6.43 6.41 -3.13
CA LYS A 197 6.69 7.34 -4.23
C LYS A 197 7.47 8.54 -3.72
N ALA A 198 8.57 8.85 -4.38
CA ALA A 198 9.33 10.05 -4.12
C ALA A 198 8.97 11.12 -5.14
N VAL A 199 8.46 12.25 -4.67
CA VAL A 199 8.23 13.44 -5.49
C VAL A 199 9.45 14.33 -5.38
N VAL A 200 10.13 14.58 -6.48
CA VAL A 200 11.33 15.39 -6.54
C VAL A 200 11.04 16.63 -7.40
N PRO A 201 11.31 17.86 -6.91
CA PRO A 201 11.15 19.05 -7.72
C PRO A 201 11.97 18.99 -9.00
N SER A 202 11.39 19.39 -10.12
CA SER A 202 12.04 19.46 -11.44
C SER A 202 11.82 20.85 -12.04
N GLY A 203 12.84 21.70 -11.95
CA GLY A 203 12.73 23.12 -12.30
C GLY A 203 11.96 23.93 -11.27
N GLU A 204 11.38 25.08 -11.70
CA GLU A 204 10.69 26.01 -10.80
C GLU A 204 9.26 25.54 -10.43
N PHE A 205 8.56 24.88 -11.35
CA PHE A 205 7.15 24.53 -11.17
C PHE A 205 6.85 23.04 -11.45
N GLY A 206 7.85 22.28 -11.89
CA GLY A 206 7.67 20.87 -12.26
C GLY A 206 8.00 19.90 -11.12
N GLU A 207 7.43 18.70 -11.21
CA GLU A 207 7.70 17.59 -10.30
C GLU A 207 7.98 16.32 -11.10
N GLN A 208 8.87 15.49 -10.59
CA GLN A 208 9.13 14.14 -11.09
C GLN A 208 8.82 13.13 -10.00
N VAL A 209 8.10 12.08 -10.36
CA VAL A 209 7.73 11.01 -9.44
C VAL A 209 8.59 9.79 -9.71
N PHE A 210 9.26 9.30 -8.68
CA PHE A 210 10.07 8.09 -8.75
C PHE A 210 9.45 7.01 -7.87
N ASP A 211 9.42 5.79 -8.37
CA ASP A 211 9.12 4.64 -7.53
C ASP A 211 10.35 4.33 -6.65
N GLN A 212 10.11 4.14 -5.37
CA GLN A 212 11.15 3.74 -4.41
C GLN A 212 10.65 2.65 -3.48
N VAL A 213 11.57 1.88 -2.93
CA VAL A 213 11.30 0.84 -1.95
C VAL A 213 12.18 1.08 -0.73
N ARG A 214 11.51 1.21 0.41
CA ARG A 214 12.16 1.24 1.72
C ARG A 214 12.24 -0.17 2.27
N VAL A 215 13.45 -0.63 2.55
CA VAL A 215 13.75 -1.90 3.19
C VAL A 215 14.09 -1.62 4.64
N ILE A 216 13.31 -2.16 5.57
CA ILE A 216 13.51 -1.97 7.02
C ILE A 216 13.87 -3.32 7.62
N GLU A 217 14.95 -3.34 8.39
CA GLU A 217 15.46 -4.46 9.16
C GLU A 217 15.67 -4.00 10.61
N PRO A 218 15.76 -4.90 11.60
CA PRO A 218 16.08 -4.49 12.95
C PRO A 218 17.33 -3.61 13.01
N GLY A 219 17.19 -2.41 13.53
CA GLY A 219 18.28 -1.44 13.71
C GLY A 219 18.75 -0.68 12.47
N LYS A 220 18.20 -0.94 11.27
CA LYS A 220 18.64 -0.25 10.04
C LYS A 220 17.55 -0.17 8.98
N TYR A 221 17.68 0.82 8.10
CA TYR A 221 16.88 0.93 6.88
C TYR A 221 17.73 1.28 5.67
N ARG A 222 17.20 0.98 4.48
CA ARG A 222 17.78 1.32 3.18
C ARG A 222 16.65 1.72 2.23
N VAL A 223 16.87 2.76 1.44
CA VAL A 223 15.90 3.23 0.44
C VAL A 223 16.51 3.10 -0.95
N TYR A 224 15.85 2.32 -1.78
CA TYR A 224 16.22 2.11 -3.17
C TYR A 224 15.23 2.85 -4.06
N ARG A 225 15.71 3.60 -5.04
CA ARG A 225 14.92 4.37 -6.00
C ARG A 225 15.21 3.92 -7.41
N LYS A 226 14.16 3.86 -8.26
CA LYS A 226 14.36 3.62 -9.70
C LYS A 226 15.10 4.81 -10.31
N VAL A 227 16.04 4.52 -11.21
CA VAL A 227 16.88 5.55 -11.88
C VAL A 227 16.02 6.39 -12.83
N SER A 228 15.03 5.78 -13.48
CA SER A 228 14.13 6.49 -14.37
C SER A 228 12.88 6.96 -13.63
N PRO A 229 12.48 8.23 -13.78
CA PRO A 229 11.22 8.70 -13.24
C PRO A 229 10.07 7.92 -13.88
N LYS A 230 9.00 7.71 -13.12
CA LYS A 230 7.79 7.16 -13.68
C LYS A 230 7.32 8.10 -14.79
N LYS A 231 7.24 7.62 -16.02
CA LYS A 231 6.59 8.38 -17.07
C LYS A 231 5.14 8.53 -16.64
N ASP A 232 4.69 9.76 -16.43
CA ASP A 232 3.28 10.02 -16.29
C ASP A 232 2.61 9.58 -17.58
N LEU A 233 1.90 8.46 -17.51
CA LEU A 233 1.18 7.84 -18.61
C LEU A 233 -0.15 8.56 -18.88
N ILE A 234 -0.21 9.85 -18.57
CA ILE A 234 -1.21 10.73 -19.16
C ILE A 234 -0.61 11.25 -20.45
N ASN A 235 -0.58 10.42 -21.46
CA ASN A 235 -0.57 10.91 -22.83
C ASN A 235 -1.92 11.57 -23.05
N LEU A 236 -1.97 12.89 -22.87
CA LEU A 236 -3.15 13.72 -23.13
C LEU A 236 -3.65 13.58 -24.58
N GLU A 237 -2.86 13.00 -25.47
CA GLU A 237 -3.23 12.74 -26.87
C GLU A 237 -3.95 11.40 -27.10
N ASP A 238 -3.81 10.41 -26.21
CA ASP A 238 -4.29 9.05 -26.51
C ASP A 238 -5.27 8.46 -25.47
N ASN A 239 -5.47 9.11 -24.33
CA ASN A 239 -6.38 8.65 -23.27
C ASN A 239 -6.21 7.15 -22.87
N SER A 240 -5.06 6.56 -23.21
CA SER A 240 -4.77 5.15 -22.94
C SER A 240 -3.98 5.01 -21.65
N TYR A 241 -4.59 4.41 -20.65
CA TYR A 241 -3.95 4.00 -19.41
C TYR A 241 -3.21 2.67 -19.65
N SER A 242 -1.93 2.73 -19.94
CA SER A 242 -1.09 1.54 -19.98
C SER A 242 -0.60 1.23 -18.56
N GLY A 243 -1.39 0.48 -17.84
CA GLY A 243 -0.97 -0.13 -16.58
C GLY A 243 0.05 -1.24 -16.83
N ASN A 244 1.28 -0.88 -17.17
CA ASN A 244 2.35 -1.85 -17.24
C ASN A 244 2.70 -2.30 -15.81
N PHE A 245 2.27 -3.50 -15.46
CA PHE A 245 2.97 -4.30 -14.46
C PHE A 245 4.34 -4.63 -15.08
N ASP A 246 5.36 -3.92 -14.63
CA ASP A 246 6.71 -4.06 -15.11
C ASP A 246 7.15 -5.53 -15.07
N GLY A 247 7.63 -6.03 -16.21
CA GLY A 247 8.30 -7.32 -16.32
C GLY A 247 9.57 -7.38 -15.46
N PRO A 248 10.32 -8.48 -15.47
CA PRO A 248 11.50 -8.65 -14.64
C PRO A 248 12.49 -7.51 -14.92
N GLU A 249 12.64 -6.64 -13.90
CA GLU A 249 13.55 -5.52 -13.95
C GLU A 249 15.01 -6.03 -13.98
N ASN A 250 15.83 -5.44 -14.86
CA ASN A 250 17.25 -5.65 -14.81
C ASN A 250 17.81 -5.08 -13.49
N GLU A 251 18.75 -5.76 -12.87
CA GLU A 251 19.42 -5.38 -11.60
C GLU A 251 20.03 -3.97 -11.60
N LYS A 252 20.05 -3.27 -12.74
CA LYS A 252 20.71 -1.97 -12.93
C LYS A 252 19.74 -0.78 -12.90
N ASP A 253 18.46 -1.01 -12.72
CA ASP A 253 17.45 0.06 -12.87
C ASP A 253 17.13 0.82 -11.57
N TYR A 254 17.88 0.56 -10.49
CA TYR A 254 17.70 1.24 -9.22
C TYR A 254 19.03 1.55 -8.52
N GLU A 255 19.02 2.57 -7.67
CA GLU A 255 20.15 3.00 -6.86
C GLU A 255 19.77 3.11 -5.38
N LEU A 256 20.76 2.96 -4.50
CA LEU A 256 20.61 3.23 -3.07
C LEU A 256 20.71 4.75 -2.85
N VAL A 257 19.59 5.38 -2.49
CA VAL A 257 19.53 6.85 -2.32
C VAL A 257 19.62 7.29 -0.86
N ASP A 258 19.25 6.42 0.08
CA ASP A 258 19.30 6.73 1.50
C ASP A 258 19.49 5.45 2.33
N SER A 259 20.17 5.58 3.46
CA SER A 259 20.33 4.50 4.43
C SER A 259 20.65 5.06 5.81
N GLY A 260 20.17 4.40 6.85
CA GLY A 260 20.43 4.81 8.22
C GLY A 260 20.28 3.67 9.21
N ALA A 261 20.60 4.00 10.46
CA ALA A 261 20.45 3.10 11.59
C ALA A 261 19.56 3.75 12.65
N PHE A 262 18.85 2.91 13.39
CA PHE A 262 18.05 3.30 14.54
C PHE A 262 18.25 2.32 15.71
N SER A 263 17.88 2.73 16.91
CA SER A 263 18.18 1.96 18.13
C SER A 263 17.23 0.81 18.42
N LEU A 264 16.09 0.70 17.71
CA LEU A 264 15.13 -0.38 17.93
C LEU A 264 15.68 -1.71 17.40
N GLY A 265 15.62 -2.73 18.24
CA GLY A 265 16.02 -4.10 17.89
C GLY A 265 14.99 -4.88 17.09
N GLU A 266 13.91 -4.24 16.66
CA GLU A 266 12.82 -4.84 15.89
C GLU A 266 12.36 -3.90 14.77
N VAL A 267 11.63 -4.44 13.80
CA VAL A 267 11.01 -3.64 12.73
C VAL A 267 9.81 -2.89 13.30
N PRO A 268 9.77 -1.54 13.25
CA PRO A 268 8.73 -0.72 13.87
C PRO A 268 7.41 -0.73 13.07
N LEU A 269 6.91 -1.91 12.68
CA LEU A 269 5.71 -2.10 11.90
C LEU A 269 4.65 -2.85 12.71
N VAL A 270 3.52 -2.20 12.96
CA VAL A 270 2.36 -2.79 13.64
C VAL A 270 1.32 -3.16 12.59
N SER A 271 0.91 -4.43 12.56
CA SER A 271 -0.13 -4.90 11.64
C SER A 271 -1.48 -5.01 12.34
N VAL A 272 -2.49 -4.39 11.77
CA VAL A 272 -3.88 -4.41 12.22
C VAL A 272 -4.69 -5.29 11.29
N TYR A 273 -5.37 -6.30 11.84
CA TYR A 273 -6.17 -7.25 11.07
C TYR A 273 -7.66 -7.10 11.43
N SER A 274 -8.52 -6.97 10.42
CA SER A 274 -9.99 -7.00 10.60
C SER A 274 -10.56 -8.41 10.54
N GLY A 275 -9.84 -9.35 9.91
CA GLY A 275 -10.19 -10.75 9.83
C GLY A 275 -8.97 -11.58 9.41
N LYS A 276 -8.71 -12.67 10.14
CA LYS A 276 -7.71 -13.65 9.74
C LYS A 276 -8.44 -14.80 9.07
N THR A 277 -8.35 -14.86 7.75
CA THR A 277 -8.71 -16.06 6.99
C THR A 277 -7.44 -16.89 6.74
N ASP A 278 -7.59 -18.16 6.39
CA ASP A 278 -6.43 -19.02 6.10
C ASP A 278 -5.54 -18.46 4.97
N THR A 279 -6.11 -17.71 4.05
CA THR A 279 -5.39 -16.98 2.99
C THR A 279 -4.51 -15.85 3.54
N TRP A 280 -4.85 -15.26 4.68
CA TRP A 280 -4.09 -14.19 5.34
C TRP A 280 -3.04 -14.73 6.30
N GLN A 281 -3.13 -16.00 6.67
CA GLN A 281 -2.19 -16.68 7.57
C GLN A 281 -0.93 -17.19 6.87
N VAL A 282 -0.78 -17.01 5.58
CA VAL A 282 0.43 -17.43 4.84
C VAL A 282 1.72 -16.82 5.45
N SER A 283 1.59 -15.73 6.21
CA SER A 283 2.70 -15.12 6.93
C SER A 283 3.20 -15.89 8.16
N HIS A 284 2.44 -16.84 8.68
CA HIS A 284 2.77 -17.50 9.95
C HIS A 284 2.97 -19.02 9.87
N ARG A 285 2.84 -19.62 8.69
CA ARG A 285 2.89 -21.10 8.56
C ARG A 285 3.93 -21.65 7.58
N TYR A 286 4.96 -20.89 7.26
CA TYR A 286 6.07 -21.43 6.48
C TYR A 286 7.40 -21.14 7.11
#